data_7857e97d7883bc239b4d6d6fbbf3a61d
#
_entry.id   7857e97d7883bc239b4d6d6fbbf3a61d
#
_cell.length_a   1.000
_cell.length_b   1.000
_cell.length_c   1.000
_cell.angle_alpha   90.00
_cell.angle_beta   90.00
_cell.angle_gamma   90.00
#
_symmetry.space_group_name_H-M   'P 1'
#
loop_
_entity.id
_entity.type
_entity.pdbx_description
1 polymer ?
#
loop_
_entity_poly.entity_id
_entity_poly.type
_entity_poly.pdbx_seq_one_letter_code
_entity_poly.pdbx_strand_id
1 'polypeptide(L)'
;VLGSYPSVLLTRRPDILSLQDPPEFEVRLDNVLIDPQAVARYASVCAFDASDVRNGYVPITFPHVLAMPLHLRIMGHSSFPLRPMGLIHVANTIAQPRALEAGMILNVVVAARNYCRTDAGLTFDMVTDILRAGQTVWRETCVFLSRWPESAQRTGGRPPRPPKAPKDAQVLTELAVD
;
A
#
# COMPACT_ATOMS: atom_id res chain seq x y z
N VAL A 1 -7.30 -19.43 -3.77
CA VAL A 1 -5.83 -19.56 -3.71
C VAL A 1 -5.32 -18.85 -2.44
N LEU A 2 -5.74 -19.31 -1.25
CA LEU A 2 -5.37 -18.75 0.06
C LEU A 2 -4.43 -19.66 0.87
N GLY A 3 -3.82 -20.69 0.23
CA GLY A 3 -3.17 -21.81 0.92
C GLY A 3 -1.71 -21.65 1.36
N SER A 4 -1.02 -20.52 1.08
CA SER A 4 0.45 -20.46 1.25
C SER A 4 0.97 -19.34 2.15
N TYR A 5 0.12 -18.64 2.88
CA TYR A 5 0.53 -17.48 3.70
C TYR A 5 1.24 -17.78 5.05
N PRO A 6 1.09 -18.93 5.70
CA PRO A 6 1.78 -19.16 6.98
C PRO A 6 3.31 -19.20 6.88
N SER A 7 3.86 -19.70 5.75
CA SER A 7 5.32 -19.79 5.57
C SER A 7 6.02 -18.46 5.42
N VAL A 8 5.32 -17.45 4.95
CA VAL A 8 5.81 -16.06 4.76
C VAL A 8 6.22 -15.42 6.08
N LEU A 9 5.50 -15.73 7.16
CA LEU A 9 5.71 -15.12 8.48
C LEU A 9 6.94 -15.69 9.20
N LEU A 10 7.39 -16.88 8.82
CA LEU A 10 8.47 -17.63 9.49
C LEU A 10 9.81 -17.56 8.76
N THR A 11 9.90 -16.90 7.61
CA THR A 11 11.15 -16.79 6.86
C THR A 11 12.16 -15.95 7.64
N ARG A 12 13.37 -16.49 7.85
CA ARG A 12 14.46 -15.75 8.47
C ARG A 12 14.88 -14.63 7.52
N ARG A 13 14.82 -13.39 7.98
CA ARG A 13 15.24 -12.21 7.24
C ARG A 13 16.62 -11.75 7.71
N PRO A 14 17.40 -11.06 6.87
CA PRO A 14 18.65 -10.43 7.28
C PRO A 14 18.39 -9.42 8.41
N ASP A 15 19.45 -9.07 9.13
CA ASP A 15 19.36 -8.00 10.11
C ASP A 15 19.18 -6.67 9.36
N ILE A 16 18.12 -5.94 9.71
CA ILE A 16 17.82 -4.63 9.12
C ILE A 16 18.98 -3.64 9.23
N LEU A 17 19.82 -3.75 10.27
CA LEU A 17 20.98 -2.88 10.47
C LEU A 17 22.06 -3.12 9.42
N SER A 18 22.17 -4.35 8.89
CA SER A 18 23.16 -4.74 7.88
C SER A 18 22.72 -4.45 6.43
N LEU A 19 21.48 -4.07 6.21
CA LEU A 19 20.96 -3.78 4.87
C LEU A 19 21.51 -2.44 4.36
N GLN A 20 22.49 -2.48 3.45
CA GLN A 20 23.05 -1.28 2.83
C GLN A 20 22.32 -0.92 1.53
N ASP A 21 22.02 -1.90 0.71
CA ASP A 21 21.38 -1.74 -0.60
C ASP A 21 20.29 -2.81 -0.78
N PRO A 22 19.09 -2.58 -0.23
CA PRO A 22 18.00 -3.55 -0.34
C PRO A 22 17.54 -3.70 -1.79
N PRO A 23 17.27 -4.94 -2.26
CA PRO A 23 16.80 -5.16 -3.62
C PRO A 23 15.41 -4.56 -3.84
N GLU A 24 15.21 -3.96 -5.00
CA GLU A 24 13.89 -3.56 -5.48
C GLU A 24 13.12 -4.76 -6.02
N PHE A 25 11.81 -4.70 -5.91
CA PHE A 25 10.91 -5.74 -6.40
C PHE A 25 9.86 -5.12 -7.30
N GLU A 26 9.51 -5.83 -8.36
CA GLU A 26 8.36 -5.49 -9.18
C GLU A 26 7.59 -6.76 -9.52
N VAL A 27 6.27 -6.69 -9.46
CA VAL A 27 5.37 -7.74 -9.94
C VAL A 27 4.28 -7.10 -10.78
N ARG A 28 3.86 -7.84 -11.81
CA ARG A 28 2.82 -7.40 -12.74
C ARG A 28 1.73 -8.46 -12.84
N LEU A 29 0.50 -8.00 -12.95
CA LEU A 29 -0.67 -8.82 -13.27
C LEU A 29 -1.43 -8.13 -14.38
N ASP A 30 -1.56 -8.83 -15.51
CA ASP A 30 -2.28 -8.32 -16.67
C ASP A 30 -3.72 -8.82 -16.71
N ASN A 31 -4.58 -8.08 -17.43
CA ASN A 31 -5.98 -8.43 -17.70
C ASN A 31 -6.81 -8.61 -16.42
N VAL A 32 -6.62 -7.75 -15.44
CA VAL A 32 -7.41 -7.73 -14.19
C VAL A 32 -8.75 -7.08 -14.46
N LEU A 33 -9.83 -7.83 -14.27
CA LEU A 33 -11.19 -7.30 -14.34
C LEU A 33 -11.54 -6.56 -13.05
N ILE A 34 -12.04 -5.34 -13.16
CA ILE A 34 -12.75 -4.68 -12.07
C ILE A 34 -14.14 -5.30 -11.95
N ASP A 35 -14.28 -6.34 -11.13
CA ASP A 35 -15.55 -7.04 -10.93
C ASP A 35 -16.59 -6.12 -10.30
N PRO A 36 -17.74 -5.85 -11.00
CA PRO A 36 -18.79 -4.99 -10.47
C PRO A 36 -19.35 -5.45 -9.12
N GLN A 37 -19.43 -6.77 -8.90
CA GLN A 37 -19.93 -7.31 -7.64
C GLN A 37 -18.93 -7.08 -6.49
N ALA A 38 -17.63 -7.17 -6.77
CA ALA A 38 -16.60 -6.87 -5.79
C ALA A 38 -16.60 -5.37 -5.42
N VAL A 39 -16.77 -4.48 -6.41
CA VAL A 39 -16.92 -3.03 -6.19
C VAL A 39 -18.14 -2.74 -5.32
N ALA A 40 -19.30 -3.34 -5.62
CA ALA A 40 -20.52 -3.13 -4.85
C ALA A 40 -20.37 -3.60 -3.39
N ARG A 41 -19.77 -4.77 -3.16
CA ARG A 41 -19.49 -5.27 -1.80
C ARG A 41 -18.55 -4.34 -1.03
N TYR A 42 -17.47 -3.88 -1.69
CA TYR A 42 -16.51 -2.96 -1.07
C TYR A 42 -17.18 -1.64 -0.69
N ALA A 43 -17.92 -1.04 -1.61
CA ALA A 43 -18.62 0.22 -1.38
C ALA A 43 -19.63 0.12 -0.24
N SER A 44 -20.36 -1.00 -0.14
CA SER A 44 -21.29 -1.25 0.96
C SER A 44 -20.58 -1.33 2.33
N VAL A 45 -19.43 -2.01 2.40
CA VAL A 45 -18.68 -2.15 3.66
C VAL A 45 -18.05 -0.83 4.09
N CYS A 46 -17.58 -0.03 3.10
CA CYS A 46 -16.88 1.23 3.35
C CYS A 46 -17.81 2.45 3.35
N ALA A 47 -19.14 2.25 3.31
CA ALA A 47 -20.16 3.30 3.33
C ALA A 47 -20.01 4.35 2.20
N PHE A 48 -19.53 3.93 1.02
CA PHE A 48 -19.56 4.79 -0.17
C PHE A 48 -20.98 4.95 -0.70
N ASP A 49 -21.23 6.09 -1.37
CA ASP A 49 -22.56 6.36 -1.92
C ASP A 49 -22.97 5.29 -2.94
N ALA A 50 -24.14 4.68 -2.70
CA ALA A 50 -24.66 3.65 -3.57
C ALA A 50 -25.05 4.17 -4.97
N SER A 51 -25.27 5.49 -5.13
CA SER A 51 -25.57 6.10 -6.42
C SER A 51 -24.33 6.10 -7.33
N ASP A 52 -23.14 6.39 -6.79
CA ASP A 52 -21.89 6.37 -7.55
C ASP A 52 -21.60 4.97 -8.08
N VAL A 53 -21.77 3.95 -7.23
CA VAL A 53 -21.55 2.55 -7.63
C VAL A 53 -22.57 2.10 -8.69
N ARG A 54 -23.84 2.50 -8.56
CA ARG A 54 -24.87 2.21 -9.58
C ARG A 54 -24.57 2.87 -10.93
N ASN A 55 -23.90 4.02 -10.92
CA ASN A 55 -23.41 4.71 -12.11
C ASN A 55 -22.11 4.09 -12.68
N GLY A 56 -21.62 3.01 -12.08
CA GLY A 56 -20.44 2.26 -12.53
C GLY A 56 -19.12 2.80 -12.01
N TYR A 57 -19.10 3.88 -11.24
CA TYR A 57 -17.86 4.43 -10.70
C TYR A 57 -17.26 3.52 -9.62
N VAL A 58 -15.93 3.48 -9.62
CA VAL A 58 -15.14 2.69 -8.68
C VAL A 58 -14.61 3.62 -7.59
N PRO A 59 -14.84 3.33 -6.29
CA PRO A 59 -14.26 4.09 -5.21
C PRO A 59 -12.74 4.22 -5.36
N ILE A 60 -12.19 5.42 -5.13
CA ILE A 60 -10.76 5.73 -5.35
C ILE A 60 -9.81 4.80 -4.61
N THR A 61 -10.24 4.23 -3.49
CA THR A 61 -9.47 3.31 -2.66
C THR A 61 -9.64 1.83 -3.05
N PHE A 62 -10.61 1.48 -3.91
CA PHE A 62 -10.85 0.10 -4.32
C PHE A 62 -9.66 -0.55 -5.05
N PRO A 63 -8.90 0.15 -5.94
CA PRO A 63 -7.76 -0.44 -6.63
C PRO A 63 -6.68 -0.97 -5.69
N HIS A 64 -6.54 -0.40 -4.48
CA HIS A 64 -5.67 -0.96 -3.45
C HIS A 64 -6.03 -2.41 -3.10
N VAL A 65 -7.33 -2.71 -3.02
CA VAL A 65 -7.81 -4.08 -2.72
C VAL A 65 -7.44 -5.05 -3.84
N LEU A 66 -7.50 -4.61 -5.11
CA LEU A 66 -7.05 -5.41 -6.24
C LEU A 66 -5.54 -5.70 -6.19
N ALA A 67 -4.75 -4.74 -5.74
CA ALA A 67 -3.30 -4.84 -5.67
C ALA A 67 -2.80 -5.62 -4.43
N MET A 68 -3.60 -5.73 -3.38
CA MET A 68 -3.20 -6.34 -2.11
C MET A 68 -2.55 -7.73 -2.25
N PRO A 69 -3.05 -8.66 -3.10
CA PRO A 69 -2.38 -9.95 -3.31
C PRO A 69 -0.95 -9.81 -3.84
N LEU A 70 -0.66 -8.78 -4.67
CA LEU A 70 0.67 -8.51 -5.20
C LEU A 70 1.57 -7.89 -4.13
N HIS A 71 1.06 -7.00 -3.27
CA HIS A 71 1.77 -6.49 -2.10
C HIS A 71 2.22 -7.66 -1.21
N LEU A 72 1.31 -8.58 -0.89
CA LEU A 72 1.60 -9.75 -0.08
C LEU A 72 2.60 -10.68 -0.77
N ARG A 73 2.54 -10.83 -2.09
CA ARG A 73 3.49 -11.63 -2.87
C ARG A 73 4.90 -11.06 -2.78
N ILE A 74 5.08 -9.74 -2.90
CA ILE A 74 6.38 -9.07 -2.73
C ILE A 74 6.87 -9.27 -1.30
N MET A 75 6.09 -8.86 -0.31
CA MET A 75 6.47 -8.96 1.10
C MET A 75 6.73 -10.40 1.55
N GLY A 76 6.07 -11.36 0.90
CA GLY A 76 6.24 -12.80 1.13
C GLY A 76 7.44 -13.42 0.44
N HIS A 77 8.04 -12.76 -0.52
CA HIS A 77 9.17 -13.32 -1.27
C HIS A 77 10.36 -13.57 -0.35
N SER A 78 11.07 -14.69 -0.52
CA SER A 78 12.20 -15.09 0.35
C SER A 78 13.32 -14.07 0.41
N SER A 79 13.56 -13.35 -0.70
CA SER A 79 14.57 -12.28 -0.80
C SER A 79 14.07 -10.92 -0.35
N PHE A 80 12.78 -10.75 0.01
CA PHE A 80 12.29 -9.47 0.53
C PHE A 80 12.99 -9.18 1.87
N PRO A 81 13.64 -8.01 2.03
CA PRO A 81 14.61 -7.83 3.09
C PRO A 81 14.00 -7.62 4.48
N LEU A 82 12.74 -7.22 4.57
CA LEU A 82 12.10 -6.85 5.82
C LEU A 82 11.09 -7.92 6.28
N ARG A 83 10.82 -7.94 7.58
CA ARG A 83 9.77 -8.78 8.15
C ARG A 83 8.42 -8.13 7.91
N PRO A 84 7.45 -8.78 7.23
CA PRO A 84 6.12 -8.22 7.03
C PRO A 84 5.41 -7.91 8.34
N MET A 85 5.57 -8.80 9.34
CA MET A 85 5.07 -8.55 10.69
C MET A 85 5.92 -7.49 11.39
N GLY A 86 5.28 -6.39 11.77
CA GLY A 86 5.93 -5.24 12.40
C GLY A 86 6.21 -4.08 11.44
N LEU A 87 5.87 -4.20 10.15
CA LEU A 87 5.81 -3.04 9.26
C LEU A 87 4.68 -2.11 9.69
N ILE A 88 4.98 -0.83 9.71
CA ILE A 88 4.02 0.22 10.02
C ILE A 88 3.73 0.97 8.73
N HIS A 89 2.46 1.06 8.36
CA HIS A 89 2.01 1.89 7.26
C HIS A 89 1.94 3.34 7.75
N VAL A 90 2.86 4.20 7.29
CA VAL A 90 3.02 5.56 7.83
C VAL A 90 2.41 6.65 6.94
N ALA A 91 2.26 6.39 5.66
CA ALA A 91 1.61 7.31 4.73
C ALA A 91 1.03 6.57 3.52
N ASN A 92 -0.04 7.15 2.96
CA ASN A 92 -0.62 6.72 1.70
C ASN A 92 -0.95 7.94 0.84
N THR A 93 -0.58 7.89 -0.42
CA THR A 93 -0.92 8.92 -1.40
C THR A 93 -1.52 8.25 -2.62
N ILE A 94 -2.72 8.70 -3.05
CA ILE A 94 -3.39 8.20 -4.24
C ILE A 94 -3.55 9.33 -5.24
N ALA A 95 -3.17 9.08 -6.50
CA ALA A 95 -3.40 9.94 -7.63
C ALA A 95 -4.23 9.19 -8.67
N GLN A 96 -5.38 9.73 -9.05
CA GLN A 96 -6.28 9.14 -10.04
C GLN A 96 -6.55 10.12 -11.17
N PRO A 97 -5.70 10.15 -12.23
CA PRO A 97 -5.90 11.04 -13.37
C PRO A 97 -7.17 10.79 -14.16
N ARG A 98 -7.70 9.56 -14.14
CA ARG A 98 -8.92 9.17 -14.85
C ARG A 98 -9.81 8.30 -13.97
N ALA A 99 -11.11 8.53 -14.03
CA ALA A 99 -12.08 7.69 -13.34
C ALA A 99 -11.97 6.23 -13.82
N LEU A 100 -12.12 5.32 -12.87
CA LEU A 100 -12.22 3.89 -13.12
C LEU A 100 -13.69 3.49 -13.08
N GLU A 101 -14.06 2.55 -13.94
CA GLU A 101 -15.42 2.02 -14.02
C GLU A 101 -15.42 0.50 -13.82
N ALA A 102 -16.45 0.01 -13.19
CA ALA A 102 -16.68 -1.43 -13.05
C ALA A 102 -16.81 -2.08 -14.44
N GLY A 103 -16.24 -3.26 -14.60
CA GLY A 103 -16.16 -3.97 -15.88
C GLY A 103 -14.92 -3.65 -16.72
N MET A 104 -14.13 -2.64 -16.35
CA MET A 104 -12.85 -2.39 -17.04
C MET A 104 -11.86 -3.52 -16.82
N ILE A 105 -11.05 -3.81 -17.86
CA ILE A 105 -9.90 -4.70 -17.81
C ILE A 105 -8.63 -3.83 -17.79
N LEU A 106 -7.78 -4.05 -16.80
CA LEU A 106 -6.63 -3.21 -16.48
C LEU A 106 -5.39 -4.08 -16.24
N ASN A 107 -4.22 -3.46 -16.23
CA ASN A 107 -3.00 -4.11 -15.77
C ASN A 107 -2.59 -3.47 -14.44
N VAL A 108 -2.11 -4.29 -13.52
CA VAL A 108 -1.65 -3.87 -12.19
C VAL A 108 -0.16 -4.12 -12.10
N VAL A 109 0.59 -3.10 -11.75
CA VAL A 109 2.05 -3.20 -11.46
C VAL A 109 2.27 -2.75 -10.04
N VAL A 110 2.99 -3.56 -9.27
CA VAL A 110 3.37 -3.22 -7.89
C VAL A 110 4.87 -3.32 -7.75
N ALA A 111 5.49 -2.29 -7.18
CA ALA A 111 6.92 -2.25 -6.93
C ALA A 111 7.22 -1.86 -5.47
N ALA A 112 8.17 -2.56 -4.84
CA ALA A 112 8.78 -2.14 -3.58
C ALA A 112 10.15 -1.53 -3.88
N ARG A 113 10.31 -0.24 -3.52
CA ARG A 113 11.50 0.56 -3.88
C ARG A 113 11.71 1.75 -2.96
N ASN A 114 12.67 2.61 -3.28
CA ASN A 114 12.96 3.85 -2.55
C ASN A 114 13.25 3.60 -1.06
N TYR A 115 14.09 2.61 -0.77
CA TYR A 115 14.49 2.35 0.61
C TYR A 115 15.29 3.52 1.18
N CYS A 116 14.87 4.03 2.33
CA CYS A 116 15.49 5.19 2.98
C CYS A 116 15.70 4.95 4.47
N ARG A 117 16.92 5.21 4.95
CA ARG A 117 17.24 5.17 6.38
C ARG A 117 16.77 6.45 7.05
N THR A 118 16.07 6.32 8.15
CA THR A 118 15.58 7.42 8.98
C THR A 118 15.98 7.17 10.44
N ASP A 119 15.81 8.15 11.31
CA ASP A 119 16.06 7.99 12.75
C ASP A 119 15.16 6.91 13.38
N ALA A 120 13.95 6.72 12.83
CA ALA A 120 12.97 5.77 13.35
C ALA A 120 13.16 4.34 12.83
N GLY A 121 13.81 4.16 11.69
CA GLY A 121 13.92 2.87 11.04
C GLY A 121 14.28 2.98 9.55
N LEU A 122 14.05 1.90 8.82
CA LEU A 122 14.13 1.84 7.38
C LEU A 122 12.74 2.00 6.79
N THR A 123 12.54 3.00 5.94
CA THR A 123 11.31 3.16 5.16
C THR A 123 11.48 2.59 3.76
N PHE A 124 10.38 2.25 3.11
CA PHE A 124 10.31 1.96 1.68
C PHE A 124 8.93 2.28 1.14
N ASP A 125 8.86 2.47 -0.18
CA ASP A 125 7.62 2.71 -0.89
C ASP A 125 7.13 1.41 -1.53
N MET A 126 5.86 1.09 -1.29
CA MET A 126 5.11 0.14 -2.09
C MET A 126 4.28 0.95 -3.09
N VAL A 127 4.75 1.01 -4.32
CA VAL A 127 4.09 1.77 -5.39
C VAL A 127 3.22 0.84 -6.21
N THR A 128 1.97 1.23 -6.40
CA THR A 128 1.01 0.53 -7.26
C THR A 128 0.59 1.40 -8.40
N ASP A 129 0.77 0.91 -9.61
CA ASP A 129 0.27 1.51 -10.85
C ASP A 129 -0.85 0.66 -11.44
N ILE A 130 -1.98 1.27 -11.71
CA ILE A 130 -3.04 0.70 -12.55
C ILE A 130 -2.93 1.32 -13.93
N LEU A 131 -2.78 0.45 -14.95
CA LEU A 131 -2.58 0.89 -16.33
C LEU A 131 -3.74 0.46 -17.22
N ARG A 132 -4.16 1.37 -18.10
CA ARG A 132 -5.10 1.12 -19.21
C ARG A 132 -4.42 1.54 -20.51
N ALA A 133 -4.34 0.62 -21.46
CA ALA A 133 -3.66 0.85 -22.75
C ALA A 133 -2.25 1.45 -22.59
N GLY A 134 -1.48 0.96 -21.61
CA GLY A 134 -0.11 1.40 -21.32
C GLY A 134 0.02 2.72 -20.55
N GLN A 135 -1.08 3.42 -20.26
CA GLN A 135 -1.08 4.67 -19.50
C GLN A 135 -1.51 4.44 -18.06
N THR A 136 -0.80 5.05 -17.09
CA THR A 136 -1.19 5.04 -15.69
C THR A 136 -2.49 5.85 -15.52
N VAL A 137 -3.54 5.19 -15.06
CA VAL A 137 -4.86 5.79 -14.78
C VAL A 137 -5.12 5.95 -13.28
N TRP A 138 -4.36 5.24 -12.46
CA TRP A 138 -4.38 5.33 -11.00
C TRP A 138 -3.01 4.94 -10.44
N ARG A 139 -2.52 5.67 -9.47
CA ARG A 139 -1.26 5.38 -8.77
C ARG A 139 -1.44 5.53 -7.28
N GLU A 140 -0.88 4.60 -6.53
CA GLU A 140 -0.76 4.67 -5.08
C GLU A 140 0.71 4.55 -4.67
N THR A 141 1.07 5.28 -3.63
CA THR A 141 2.33 5.11 -2.91
C THR A 141 2.05 4.92 -1.44
N CYS A 142 2.24 3.69 -0.96
CA CYS A 142 2.19 3.35 0.46
C CYS A 142 3.61 3.40 1.02
N VAL A 143 3.85 4.26 2.00
CA VAL A 143 5.13 4.32 2.71
C VAL A 143 5.06 3.42 3.92
N PHE A 144 5.97 2.45 3.99
CA PHE A 144 6.12 1.55 5.13
C PHE A 144 7.38 1.85 5.92
N LEU A 145 7.32 1.68 7.23
CA LEU A 145 8.43 1.80 8.16
C LEU A 145 8.68 0.47 8.87
N SER A 146 9.92 -0.01 8.80
CA SER A 146 10.45 -1.06 9.67
C SER A 146 11.31 -0.40 10.74
N ARG A 147 10.88 -0.43 11.99
CA ARG A 147 11.59 0.22 13.09
C ARG A 147 12.96 -0.43 13.36
N TRP A 148 13.91 0.39 13.79
CA TRP A 148 15.15 -0.14 14.34
C TRP A 148 14.86 -1.00 15.58
N PRO A 149 15.63 -2.09 15.82
CA PRO A 149 15.58 -2.83 17.07
C PRO A 149 15.84 -1.90 18.28
N GLU A 150 15.22 -2.19 19.42
CA GLU A 150 15.40 -1.40 20.64
C GLU A 150 16.87 -1.25 21.04
N SER A 151 17.70 -2.26 20.76
CA SER A 151 19.15 -2.23 20.98
C SER A 151 19.85 -1.12 20.19
N ALA A 152 19.34 -0.74 19.02
CA ALA A 152 19.89 0.32 18.19
C ALA A 152 19.30 1.71 18.51
N GLN A 153 18.13 1.76 19.15
CA GLN A 153 17.48 3.01 19.53
C GLN A 153 18.10 3.65 20.79
N ARG A 154 18.88 2.90 21.56
CA ARG A 154 19.48 3.37 22.82
C ARG A 154 20.66 4.34 22.65
N THR A 155 21.16 4.54 21.42
CA THR A 155 22.27 5.46 21.11
C THR A 155 21.81 6.79 20.49
N GLY A 156 20.56 6.94 20.13
CA GLY A 156 19.97 8.16 19.59
C GLY A 156 18.90 8.73 20.52
N GLY A 157 18.95 10.04 20.78
CA GLY A 157 17.91 10.74 21.52
C GLY A 157 16.51 10.48 20.90
N ARG A 158 15.48 10.68 21.73
CA ARG A 158 14.07 10.55 21.29
C ARG A 158 13.87 11.30 19.98
N PRO A 159 13.35 10.65 18.91
CA PRO A 159 13.10 11.33 17.64
C PRO A 159 12.24 12.57 17.86
N PRO A 160 12.49 13.65 17.13
CA PRO A 160 11.66 14.85 17.22
C PRO A 160 10.21 14.46 16.96
N ARG A 161 9.32 15.00 17.79
CA ARG A 161 7.89 14.77 17.63
C ARG A 161 7.49 15.27 16.23
N PRO A 162 6.75 14.49 15.43
CA PRO A 162 6.29 14.95 14.12
C PRO A 162 5.60 16.31 14.30
N PRO A 163 5.77 17.25 13.33
CA PRO A 163 5.11 18.54 13.40
C PRO A 163 3.62 18.32 13.60
N LYS A 164 3.02 19.09 14.51
CA LYS A 164 1.56 19.08 14.66
C LYS A 164 0.95 19.42 13.30
N ALA A 165 -0.11 18.70 12.94
CA ALA A 165 -0.90 19.07 11.77
C ALA A 165 -1.20 20.59 11.81
N PRO A 166 -1.13 21.31 10.69
CA PRO A 166 -1.50 22.71 10.62
C PRO A 166 -2.86 22.90 11.27
N LYS A 167 -3.02 23.94 12.08
CA LYS A 167 -4.30 24.25 12.76
C LYS A 167 -5.45 24.51 11.77
N ASP A 168 -5.08 24.77 10.52
CA ASP A 168 -5.95 25.12 9.40
C ASP A 168 -6.18 23.95 8.44
N ALA A 169 -5.80 22.70 8.82
CA ALA A 169 -6.16 21.53 8.05
C ALA A 169 -7.68 21.46 7.95
N GLN A 170 -8.24 21.83 6.81
CA GLN A 170 -9.65 21.67 6.53
C GLN A 170 -9.95 20.18 6.50
N VAL A 171 -10.86 19.74 7.36
CA VAL A 171 -11.47 18.42 7.24
C VAL A 171 -12.35 18.48 5.99
N LEU A 172 -11.89 17.81 4.93
CA LEU A 172 -12.62 17.80 3.64
C LEU A 172 -13.87 16.91 3.69
N THR A 173 -14.03 16.09 4.73
CA THR A 173 -15.23 15.26 4.92
C THR A 173 -15.38 14.94 6.40
N GLU A 174 -16.45 15.39 7.05
CA GLU A 174 -16.94 14.80 8.30
C GLU A 174 -17.80 13.60 7.91
N LEU A 175 -17.32 12.38 8.17
CA LEU A 175 -18.16 11.20 8.17
C LEU A 175 -18.93 11.20 9.50
N ALA A 176 -20.21 11.58 9.44
CA ALA A 176 -21.12 11.28 10.52
C ALA A 176 -21.30 9.76 10.56
N VAL A 177 -20.90 9.15 11.65
CA VAL A 177 -21.21 7.75 11.95
C VAL A 177 -22.46 7.80 12.83
N ASP A 178 -23.60 7.48 12.21
CA ASP A 178 -24.85 7.23 12.95
C ASP A 178 -24.82 5.84 13.60
#